data_8d660bf82f31c6d219da5ef987627535
#
_entry.id   8d660bf82f31c6d219da5ef987627535
#
_cell.length_a   1.000
_cell.length_b   1.000
_cell.length_c   1.000
_cell.angle_alpha   90.00
_cell.angle_beta   90.00
_cell.angle_gamma   90.00
#
_symmetry.space_group_name_H-M   'P 1'
#
loop_
_entity.id
_entity.type
_entity.pdbx_description
1 polymer ?
#
loop_
_entity_poly.entity_id
_entity_poly.type
_entity_poly.pdbx_seq_one_letter_code
_entity_poly.pdbx_strand_id
1 'polypeptide(L)'
;MPTASATPSPRTPAALNSGGGNGNSNGNGNSNGHGDSDLISRALLTNDRHAFAELVRRHQSALRASLRKMTGGQIEWADDIAQETFILAWKNLKTFRFEAKFSTWLYRIAFNAWQSEVRKKREVLLDLSDDNMPPPELQPVEPESHHTGIRYDLERAMRSLSEAERDAITQCYYNDLSHDEAAYVLGIPIGTVKTHILKAKEKMRLCLHDYQPAPTNQPGVAA
;
A
#
# COMPACT_ATOMS: atom_id res chain seq x y z
N MET A 1 14.51 40.51 25.45
CA MET A 1 14.95 40.17 24.08
C MET A 1 14.81 38.66 23.93
N PRO A 2 13.74 38.12 23.30
CA PRO A 2 13.63 36.69 23.05
C PRO A 2 14.30 36.37 21.69
N THR A 3 15.16 35.36 21.73
CA THR A 3 15.87 34.81 20.57
C THR A 3 14.92 33.96 19.73
N ALA A 4 14.80 34.33 18.47
CA ALA A 4 13.99 33.60 17.47
C ALA A 4 14.64 32.26 17.17
N SER A 5 13.88 31.17 17.38
CA SER A 5 14.21 29.81 16.94
C SER A 5 13.90 29.66 15.45
N ALA A 6 14.92 29.47 14.64
CA ALA A 6 14.79 29.25 13.21
C ALA A 6 14.38 27.81 12.95
N THR A 7 13.22 27.62 12.32
CA THR A 7 12.73 26.35 11.78
C THR A 7 13.54 25.99 10.52
N PRO A 8 14.10 24.78 10.40
CA PRO A 8 14.81 24.39 9.18
C PRO A 8 13.83 24.09 8.05
N SER A 9 14.03 24.73 6.89
CA SER A 9 13.33 24.47 5.65
C SER A 9 13.58 23.04 5.15
N PRO A 10 12.58 22.38 4.50
CA PRO A 10 12.77 21.06 3.94
C PRO A 10 13.70 21.12 2.72
N ARG A 11 14.75 20.30 2.76
CA ARG A 11 15.69 20.13 1.65
C ARG A 11 14.99 19.51 0.44
N THR A 12 15.10 20.18 -0.69
CA THR A 12 14.73 19.68 -2.01
C THR A 12 15.63 18.50 -2.37
N PRO A 13 15.08 17.32 -2.75
CA PRO A 13 15.91 16.26 -3.30
C PRO A 13 16.32 16.60 -4.74
N ALA A 14 17.58 16.33 -5.06
CA ALA A 14 18.22 16.55 -6.34
C ALA A 14 17.54 15.77 -7.47
N ALA A 15 17.54 16.36 -8.66
CA ALA A 15 17.02 15.82 -9.90
C ALA A 15 17.57 14.40 -10.18
N LEU A 16 16.68 13.44 -10.42
CA LEU A 16 17.01 12.11 -10.84
C LEU A 16 17.48 12.10 -12.29
N ASN A 17 18.73 11.69 -12.47
CA ASN A 17 19.37 11.45 -13.74
C ASN A 17 18.74 10.22 -14.42
N SER A 18 18.31 10.41 -15.66
CA SER A 18 17.77 9.38 -16.53
C SER A 18 18.87 8.45 -17.02
N GLY A 19 18.80 7.19 -16.62
CA GLY A 19 19.67 6.09 -17.10
C GLY A 19 18.87 4.83 -17.36
N GLY A 20 18.66 4.58 -18.61
CA GLY A 20 18.35 3.46 -19.43
C GLY A 20 17.94 2.09 -18.89
N GLY A 21 16.90 1.56 -19.50
CA GLY A 21 16.92 0.19 -20.01
C GLY A 21 16.11 -0.83 -19.21
N ASN A 22 15.06 -1.19 -19.62
CA ASN A 22 14.61 -2.44 -20.24
C ASN A 22 13.08 -2.61 -20.07
N GLY A 23 12.40 -2.51 -21.19
CA GLY A 23 10.97 -2.70 -21.26
C GLY A 23 10.60 -4.16 -21.04
N ASN A 24 9.64 -4.37 -20.18
CA ASN A 24 8.71 -5.46 -20.35
C ASN A 24 7.30 -4.87 -20.25
N SER A 25 6.82 -4.46 -21.42
CA SER A 25 5.44 -4.02 -21.62
C SER A 25 4.56 -5.26 -21.64
N ASN A 26 3.97 -5.60 -20.51
CA ASN A 26 2.81 -6.45 -20.56
C ASN A 26 1.58 -5.54 -20.68
N GLY A 27 1.28 -5.20 -21.93
CA GLY A 27 0.13 -4.46 -22.31
C GLY A 27 -1.12 -5.30 -22.10
N ASN A 28 -1.95 -4.92 -21.15
CA ASN A 28 -3.36 -5.20 -21.26
C ASN A 28 -4.06 -3.90 -21.65
N GLY A 29 -4.16 -3.72 -22.96
CA GLY A 29 -4.87 -2.63 -23.57
C GLY A 29 -6.37 -2.77 -23.33
N ASN A 30 -6.99 -1.75 -22.84
CA ASN A 30 -8.24 -1.31 -23.37
C ASN A 30 -8.27 0.22 -23.43
N SER A 31 -8.10 0.66 -24.62
CA SER A 31 -8.18 2.00 -25.13
C SER A 31 -9.63 2.48 -25.14
N ASN A 32 -9.82 3.64 -24.79
CA ASN A 32 -10.65 4.78 -25.18
C ASN A 32 -10.74 5.74 -24.00
N GLY A 33 -9.62 6.20 -23.54
CA GLY A 33 -9.64 7.10 -22.43
C GLY A 33 -8.37 7.92 -22.40
N HIS A 34 -8.56 9.21 -22.27
CA HIS A 34 -7.54 10.14 -21.90
C HIS A 34 -6.63 9.51 -20.84
N GLY A 35 -5.32 9.66 -20.94
CA GLY A 35 -4.39 9.21 -19.90
C GLY A 35 -4.76 9.83 -18.55
N ASP A 36 -4.30 9.25 -17.45
CA ASP A 36 -4.54 9.84 -16.13
C ASP A 36 -4.11 11.30 -16.06
N SER A 37 -3.02 11.66 -16.77
CA SER A 37 -2.53 13.05 -16.87
C SER A 37 -3.55 14.00 -17.46
N ASP A 38 -4.29 13.57 -18.50
CA ASP A 38 -5.32 14.41 -19.12
C ASP A 38 -6.52 14.58 -18.18
N LEU A 39 -6.93 13.50 -17.51
CA LEU A 39 -8.02 13.56 -16.54
C LEU A 39 -7.67 14.45 -15.35
N ILE A 40 -6.44 14.34 -14.84
CA ILE A 40 -5.95 15.19 -13.76
C ILE A 40 -5.91 16.65 -14.20
N SER A 41 -5.40 16.94 -15.39
CA SER A 41 -5.34 18.30 -15.94
C SER A 41 -6.74 18.91 -16.07
N ARG A 42 -7.71 18.15 -16.59
CA ARG A 42 -9.11 18.60 -16.67
C ARG A 42 -9.71 18.83 -15.29
N ALA A 43 -9.51 17.89 -14.35
CA ALA A 43 -10.00 18.05 -12.99
C ALA A 43 -9.41 19.29 -12.30
N LEU A 44 -8.12 19.61 -12.55
CA LEU A 44 -7.45 20.76 -11.96
C LEU A 44 -7.84 22.11 -12.62
N LEU A 45 -7.89 22.16 -13.96
CA LEU A 45 -8.08 23.41 -14.69
C LEU A 45 -9.53 23.84 -14.75
N THR A 46 -10.45 22.89 -14.91
CA THR A 46 -11.88 23.17 -15.09
C THR A 46 -12.75 22.70 -13.93
N ASN A 47 -12.14 22.20 -12.85
CA ASN A 47 -12.85 21.59 -11.71
C ASN A 47 -13.82 20.48 -12.18
N ASP A 48 -13.40 19.73 -13.22
CA ASP A 48 -14.21 18.69 -13.86
C ASP A 48 -14.35 17.47 -12.95
N ARG A 49 -15.49 17.39 -12.27
CA ARG A 49 -15.81 16.27 -11.38
C ARG A 49 -15.96 14.94 -12.15
N HIS A 50 -16.36 14.98 -13.42
CA HIS A 50 -16.46 13.75 -14.23
C HIS A 50 -15.09 13.19 -14.58
N ALA A 51 -14.10 14.05 -14.85
CA ALA A 51 -12.72 13.62 -15.05
C ALA A 51 -12.16 12.94 -13.77
N PHE A 52 -12.43 13.50 -12.60
CA PHE A 52 -12.03 12.86 -11.34
C PHE A 52 -12.80 11.57 -11.06
N ALA A 53 -14.10 11.51 -11.34
CA ALA A 53 -14.88 10.28 -11.19
C ALA A 53 -14.33 9.15 -12.06
N GLU A 54 -13.81 9.46 -13.25
CA GLU A 54 -13.14 8.48 -14.11
C GLU A 54 -11.82 7.98 -13.48
N LEU A 55 -11.02 8.86 -12.84
CA LEU A 55 -9.84 8.45 -12.07
C LEU A 55 -10.23 7.52 -10.93
N VAL A 56 -11.30 7.85 -10.18
CA VAL A 56 -11.84 6.97 -9.12
C VAL A 56 -12.19 5.60 -9.70
N ARG A 57 -12.94 5.55 -10.80
CA ARG A 57 -13.37 4.31 -11.44
C ARG A 57 -12.17 3.42 -11.82
N ARG A 58 -11.09 4.02 -12.33
CA ARG A 58 -9.89 3.29 -12.74
C ARG A 58 -9.10 2.72 -11.57
N HIS A 59 -8.97 3.49 -10.51
CA HIS A 59 -8.06 3.15 -9.40
C HIS A 59 -8.74 2.49 -8.21
N GLN A 60 -10.08 2.54 -8.07
CA GLN A 60 -10.79 2.06 -6.88
C GLN A 60 -10.58 0.57 -6.60
N SER A 61 -10.55 -0.28 -7.63
CA SER A 61 -10.42 -1.73 -7.44
C SER A 61 -9.05 -2.09 -6.85
N ALA A 62 -7.97 -1.56 -7.43
CA ALA A 62 -6.61 -1.79 -6.95
C ALA A 62 -6.40 -1.20 -5.55
N LEU A 63 -6.91 0.01 -5.30
CA LEU A 63 -6.82 0.67 -4.00
C LEU A 63 -7.52 -0.14 -2.90
N ARG A 64 -8.78 -0.56 -3.13
CA ARG A 64 -9.52 -1.39 -2.17
C ARG A 64 -8.85 -2.73 -1.91
N ALA A 65 -8.32 -3.37 -2.96
CA ALA A 65 -7.59 -4.62 -2.81
C ALA A 65 -6.34 -4.45 -1.94
N SER A 66 -5.59 -3.35 -2.12
CA SER A 66 -4.45 -3.00 -1.27
C SER A 66 -4.88 -2.77 0.19
N LEU A 67 -5.89 -1.95 0.41
CA LEU A 67 -6.40 -1.63 1.74
C LEU A 67 -6.94 -2.86 2.48
N ARG A 68 -7.59 -3.80 1.79
CA ARG A 68 -8.02 -5.08 2.39
C ARG A 68 -6.85 -5.89 2.95
N LYS A 69 -5.69 -5.85 2.30
CA LYS A 69 -4.47 -6.49 2.83
C LYS A 69 -3.96 -5.77 4.09
N MET A 70 -3.99 -4.44 4.09
CA MET A 70 -3.53 -3.63 5.21
C MET A 70 -4.46 -3.72 6.42
N THR A 71 -5.77 -3.87 6.20
CA THR A 71 -6.78 -4.01 7.26
C THR A 71 -6.97 -5.46 7.75
N GLY A 72 -6.11 -6.40 7.34
CA GLY A 72 -6.23 -7.81 7.74
C GLY A 72 -7.49 -8.49 7.19
N GLY A 73 -8.02 -8.03 6.03
CA GLY A 73 -9.20 -8.60 5.39
C GLY A 73 -10.53 -7.96 5.79
N GLN A 74 -10.55 -6.98 6.68
CA GLN A 74 -11.76 -6.26 7.09
C GLN A 74 -12.28 -5.41 5.93
N ILE A 75 -13.31 -5.90 5.23
CA ILE A 75 -13.80 -5.31 3.97
C ILE A 75 -14.41 -3.92 4.23
N GLU A 76 -15.29 -3.81 5.21
CA GLU A 76 -15.99 -2.55 5.53
C GLU A 76 -14.99 -1.45 5.90
N TRP A 77 -14.02 -1.77 6.76
CA TRP A 77 -12.99 -0.81 7.15
C TRP A 77 -12.10 -0.41 5.96
N ALA A 78 -11.73 -1.36 5.10
CA ALA A 78 -10.98 -1.06 3.88
C ALA A 78 -11.76 -0.15 2.92
N ASP A 79 -13.07 -0.35 2.80
CA ASP A 79 -13.94 0.45 1.94
C ASP A 79 -14.12 1.88 2.50
N ASP A 80 -14.23 2.04 3.82
CA ASP A 80 -14.28 3.35 4.48
C ASP A 80 -12.99 4.15 4.25
N ILE A 81 -11.82 3.51 4.45
CA ILE A 81 -10.52 4.14 4.18
C ILE A 81 -10.37 4.48 2.70
N ALA A 82 -10.85 3.63 1.79
CA ALA A 82 -10.81 3.92 0.35
C ALA A 82 -11.64 5.14 0.01
N GLN A 83 -12.84 5.27 0.58
CA GLN A 83 -13.70 6.43 0.39
C GLN A 83 -13.03 7.71 0.90
N GLU A 84 -12.51 7.69 2.13
CA GLU A 84 -11.78 8.83 2.70
C GLU A 84 -10.55 9.19 1.85
N THR A 85 -9.83 8.19 1.34
CA THR A 85 -8.69 8.40 0.44
C THR A 85 -9.08 9.19 -0.80
N PHE A 86 -10.19 8.85 -1.46
CA PHE A 86 -10.63 9.59 -2.65
C PHE A 86 -11.13 11.00 -2.31
N ILE A 87 -11.75 11.20 -1.15
CA ILE A 87 -12.11 12.53 -0.66
C ILE A 87 -10.86 13.38 -0.44
N LEU A 88 -9.84 12.82 0.23
CA LEU A 88 -8.57 13.49 0.46
C LEU A 88 -7.81 13.73 -0.85
N ALA A 89 -7.84 12.78 -1.78
CA ALA A 89 -7.25 12.93 -3.11
C ALA A 89 -7.88 14.08 -3.89
N TRP A 90 -9.20 14.21 -3.87
CA TRP A 90 -9.88 15.33 -4.49
C TRP A 90 -9.49 16.68 -3.86
N LYS A 91 -9.51 16.76 -2.52
CA LYS A 91 -9.13 17.97 -1.78
C LYS A 91 -7.68 18.38 -2.06
N ASN A 92 -6.78 17.41 -2.19
CA ASN A 92 -5.35 17.62 -2.34
C ASN A 92 -4.86 17.52 -3.80
N LEU A 93 -5.75 17.37 -4.79
CA LEU A 93 -5.36 17.14 -6.18
C LEU A 93 -4.41 18.25 -6.71
N LYS A 94 -4.58 19.49 -6.24
CA LYS A 94 -3.71 20.64 -6.57
C LYS A 94 -2.26 20.47 -6.12
N THR A 95 -1.97 19.55 -5.21
CA THR A 95 -0.61 19.27 -4.73
C THR A 95 0.09 18.17 -5.55
N PHE A 96 -0.64 17.52 -6.46
CA PHE A 96 -0.05 16.53 -7.34
C PHE A 96 0.83 17.18 -8.40
N ARG A 97 2.13 16.83 -8.41
CA ARG A 97 3.15 17.50 -9.24
C ARG A 97 3.62 16.68 -10.45
N PHE A 98 2.98 15.57 -10.77
CA PHE A 98 3.40 14.65 -11.84
C PHE A 98 4.83 14.07 -11.68
N GLU A 99 5.42 14.15 -10.49
CA GLU A 99 6.73 13.56 -10.16
C GLU A 99 6.66 12.03 -9.94
N ALA A 100 5.46 11.53 -9.69
CA ALA A 100 5.17 10.10 -9.52
C ALA A 100 3.90 9.74 -10.32
N LYS A 101 3.65 8.45 -10.48
CA LYS A 101 2.36 7.98 -11.03
C LYS A 101 1.21 8.40 -10.10
N PHE A 102 0.04 8.67 -10.67
CA PHE A 102 -1.14 9.01 -9.88
C PHE A 102 -1.50 7.90 -8.87
N SER A 103 -1.37 6.64 -9.27
CA SER A 103 -1.56 5.50 -8.37
C SER A 103 -0.61 5.51 -7.17
N THR A 104 0.67 5.81 -7.36
CA THR A 104 1.67 5.89 -6.29
C THR A 104 1.34 7.02 -5.31
N TRP A 105 0.95 8.20 -5.83
CA TRP A 105 0.50 9.31 -5.01
C TRP A 105 -0.79 8.99 -4.23
N LEU A 106 -1.73 8.28 -4.87
CA LEU A 106 -2.97 7.82 -4.25
C LEU A 106 -2.70 6.82 -3.13
N TYR A 107 -1.77 5.87 -3.33
CA TYR A 107 -1.34 4.92 -2.29
C TYR A 107 -0.72 5.63 -1.09
N ARG A 108 0.03 6.72 -1.28
CA ARG A 108 0.56 7.51 -0.16
C ARG A 108 -0.57 8.13 0.67
N ILE A 109 -1.60 8.68 0.03
CA ILE A 109 -2.77 9.22 0.73
C ILE A 109 -3.48 8.11 1.50
N ALA A 110 -3.69 6.96 0.86
CA ALA A 110 -4.34 5.80 1.47
C ALA A 110 -3.56 5.27 2.69
N PHE A 111 -2.25 5.16 2.57
CA PHE A 111 -1.37 4.72 3.65
C PHE A 111 -1.45 5.66 4.86
N ASN A 112 -1.39 6.97 4.63
CA ASN A 112 -1.52 7.96 5.69
C ASN A 112 -2.93 7.93 6.35
N ALA A 113 -3.99 7.77 5.56
CA ALA A 113 -5.35 7.64 6.07
C ALA A 113 -5.49 6.39 6.94
N TRP A 114 -4.99 5.25 6.46
CA TRP A 114 -4.98 4.00 7.21
C TRP A 114 -4.19 4.12 8.53
N GLN A 115 -2.96 4.66 8.50
CA GLN A 115 -2.18 4.88 9.73
C GLN A 115 -2.91 5.77 10.74
N SER A 116 -3.58 6.82 10.25
CA SER A 116 -4.37 7.71 11.11
C SER A 116 -5.53 6.95 11.79
N GLU A 117 -6.23 6.10 11.05
CA GLU A 117 -7.33 5.28 11.59
C GLU A 117 -6.83 4.22 12.59
N VAL A 118 -5.70 3.55 12.30
CA VAL A 118 -5.06 2.61 13.22
C VAL A 118 -4.70 3.32 14.54
N ARG A 119 -4.12 4.51 14.46
CA ARG A 119 -3.77 5.29 15.65
C ARG A 119 -5.01 5.68 16.46
N LYS A 120 -6.06 6.17 15.83
CA LYS A 120 -7.33 6.51 16.51
C LYS A 120 -7.94 5.29 17.22
N LYS A 121 -7.99 4.15 16.52
CA LYS A 121 -8.49 2.90 17.14
C LYS A 121 -7.66 2.49 18.34
N ARG A 122 -6.34 2.63 18.27
CA ARG A 122 -5.45 2.32 19.41
C ARG A 122 -5.68 3.27 20.59
N GLU A 123 -5.85 4.56 20.33
CA GLU A 123 -6.14 5.57 21.37
C GLU A 123 -7.47 5.25 22.08
N VAL A 124 -8.53 4.95 21.33
CA VAL A 124 -9.85 4.57 21.90
C VAL A 124 -9.75 3.29 22.74
N LEU A 125 -8.98 2.31 22.27
CA LEU A 125 -8.79 1.06 23.02
C LEU A 125 -7.98 1.27 24.31
N LEU A 126 -7.01 2.17 24.32
CA LEU A 126 -6.25 2.53 25.52
C LEU A 126 -7.11 3.27 26.54
N ASP A 127 -8.02 4.15 26.09
CA ASP A 127 -8.97 4.85 26.98
C ASP A 127 -10.00 3.89 27.61
N LEU A 128 -10.28 2.76 26.96
CA LEU A 128 -11.23 1.74 27.45
C LEU A 128 -10.55 0.62 28.26
N SER A 129 -9.24 0.51 28.19
CA SER A 129 -8.50 -0.53 28.93
C SER A 129 -8.16 -0.05 30.33
N ASP A 130 -8.54 -0.87 31.31
CA ASP A 130 -8.06 -0.78 32.70
C ASP A 130 -6.52 -0.96 32.69
N ASP A 131 -5.79 -0.23 33.53
CA ASP A 131 -4.31 -0.13 33.57
C ASP A 131 -3.53 -1.44 33.62
N ASN A 132 -4.19 -2.58 33.65
CA ASN A 132 -3.61 -3.93 33.78
C ASN A 132 -3.77 -4.85 32.56
N MET A 133 -4.34 -4.39 31.45
CA MET A 133 -4.56 -5.24 30.27
C MET A 133 -3.55 -4.87 29.17
N PRO A 134 -2.83 -5.85 28.57
CA PRO A 134 -1.95 -5.58 27.45
C PRO A 134 -2.77 -4.98 26.31
N PRO A 135 -2.21 -4.04 25.54
CA PRO A 135 -2.93 -3.40 24.45
C PRO A 135 -3.50 -4.47 23.50
N PRO A 136 -4.81 -4.36 23.14
CA PRO A 136 -5.42 -5.32 22.25
C PRO A 136 -4.68 -5.31 20.92
N GLU A 137 -4.06 -6.42 20.60
CA GLU A 137 -3.55 -6.66 19.26
C GLU A 137 -4.73 -6.55 18.30
N LEU A 138 -4.63 -5.71 17.28
CA LEU A 138 -5.61 -5.66 16.19
C LEU A 138 -5.60 -7.02 15.51
N GLN A 139 -6.37 -7.96 16.04
CA GLN A 139 -6.40 -9.32 15.53
C GLN A 139 -6.94 -9.28 14.10
N PRO A 140 -6.23 -9.89 13.15
CA PRO A 140 -6.80 -10.14 11.83
C PRO A 140 -8.07 -10.97 12.02
N VAL A 141 -9.15 -10.56 11.36
CA VAL A 141 -10.35 -11.41 11.28
C VAL A 141 -9.91 -12.72 10.64
N GLU A 142 -10.11 -13.82 11.35
CA GLU A 142 -9.89 -15.13 10.77
C GLU A 142 -10.80 -15.29 9.56
N PRO A 143 -10.29 -15.47 8.35
CA PRO A 143 -11.15 -15.72 7.21
C PRO A 143 -11.80 -17.08 7.40
N GLU A 144 -13.10 -17.10 7.58
CA GLU A 144 -13.93 -18.32 7.52
C GLU A 144 -13.93 -18.86 6.09
N SER A 145 -12.85 -19.46 5.66
CA SER A 145 -12.85 -20.20 4.40
C SER A 145 -11.73 -21.23 4.41
N HIS A 146 -12.07 -22.45 4.02
CA HIS A 146 -11.18 -23.56 3.75
C HIS A 146 -10.17 -23.18 2.65
N HIS A 147 -9.17 -22.39 3.01
CA HIS A 147 -8.10 -22.02 2.07
C HIS A 147 -7.08 -23.14 2.02
N THR A 148 -6.77 -23.60 0.83
CA THR A 148 -5.66 -24.50 0.50
C THR A 148 -4.40 -24.11 1.28
N GLY A 149 -3.67 -25.10 1.81
CA GLY A 149 -2.55 -24.95 2.75
C GLY A 149 -1.57 -23.80 2.47
N ILE A 150 -1.25 -23.53 1.17
CA ILE A 150 -0.35 -22.46 0.73
C ILE A 150 -0.81 -21.08 1.24
N ARG A 151 -2.10 -20.77 1.17
CA ARG A 151 -2.62 -19.46 1.59
C ARG A 151 -2.55 -19.28 3.09
N TYR A 152 -2.85 -20.33 3.83
CA TYR A 152 -2.72 -20.34 5.29
C TYR A 152 -1.26 -20.14 5.73
N ASP A 153 -0.31 -20.83 5.08
CA ASP A 153 1.10 -20.71 5.39
C ASP A 153 1.64 -19.31 5.07
N LEU A 154 1.19 -18.71 3.95
CA LEU A 154 1.55 -17.33 3.61
C LEU A 154 0.98 -16.32 4.63
N GLU A 155 -0.26 -16.49 5.05
CA GLU A 155 -0.87 -15.64 6.07
C GLU A 155 -0.14 -15.77 7.41
N ARG A 156 0.22 -16.98 7.82
CA ARG A 156 1.05 -17.24 9.01
C ARG A 156 2.41 -16.57 8.91
N ALA A 157 3.07 -16.67 7.75
CA ALA A 157 4.34 -16.01 7.51
C ALA A 157 4.21 -14.49 7.56
N MET A 158 3.15 -13.91 7.00
CA MET A 158 2.87 -12.48 7.09
C MET A 158 2.61 -11.99 8.53
N ARG A 159 2.01 -12.82 9.39
CA ARG A 159 1.81 -12.52 10.82
C ARG A 159 3.14 -12.47 11.60
N SER A 160 4.17 -13.19 11.18
CA SER A 160 5.50 -13.16 11.82
C SER A 160 6.29 -11.87 11.54
N LEU A 161 5.85 -11.06 10.59
CA LEU A 161 6.48 -9.81 10.22
C LEU A 161 6.10 -8.69 11.18
N SER A 162 7.06 -7.78 11.48
CA SER A 162 6.72 -6.52 12.09
C SER A 162 5.84 -5.67 11.16
N GLU A 163 5.14 -4.67 11.71
CA GLU A 163 4.29 -3.76 10.95
C GLU A 163 5.07 -3.13 9.79
N ALA A 164 6.26 -2.57 10.04
CA ALA A 164 7.09 -1.94 9.01
C ALA A 164 7.59 -2.92 7.94
N GLU A 165 7.89 -4.17 8.31
CA GLU A 165 8.27 -5.22 7.36
C GLU A 165 7.09 -5.64 6.48
N ARG A 166 5.90 -5.76 7.08
CA ARG A 166 4.65 -6.10 6.39
C ARG A 166 4.25 -5.00 5.41
N ASP A 167 4.36 -3.74 5.83
CA ASP A 167 4.09 -2.58 4.97
C ASP A 167 5.03 -2.56 3.77
N ALA A 168 6.34 -2.74 3.98
CA ALA A 168 7.32 -2.76 2.89
C ALA A 168 7.04 -3.89 1.89
N ILE A 169 6.72 -5.10 2.37
CA ILE A 169 6.34 -6.24 1.52
C ILE A 169 5.04 -5.93 0.77
N THR A 170 4.02 -5.39 1.43
CA THR A 170 2.75 -5.05 0.80
C THR A 170 2.94 -4.04 -0.32
N GLN A 171 3.70 -2.97 -0.10
CA GLN A 171 3.92 -1.97 -1.13
C GLN A 171 4.71 -2.51 -2.33
N CYS A 172 5.77 -3.29 -2.11
CA CYS A 172 6.64 -3.74 -3.20
C CYS A 172 6.12 -4.97 -3.95
N TYR A 173 5.47 -5.91 -3.25
CA TYR A 173 5.07 -7.20 -3.86
C TYR A 173 3.59 -7.34 -4.13
N TYR A 174 2.75 -6.62 -3.40
CA TYR A 174 1.32 -6.65 -3.65
C TYR A 174 0.85 -5.48 -4.52
N ASN A 175 1.38 -4.28 -4.27
CA ASN A 175 1.06 -3.08 -5.04
C ASN A 175 1.99 -2.87 -6.23
N ASP A 176 2.97 -3.77 -6.44
CA ASP A 176 3.95 -3.74 -7.53
C ASP A 176 4.72 -2.40 -7.63
N LEU A 177 5.05 -1.82 -6.47
CA LEU A 177 5.82 -0.59 -6.39
C LEU A 177 7.32 -0.89 -6.39
N SER A 178 8.08 -0.06 -7.10
CA SER A 178 9.54 -0.02 -6.95
C SER A 178 9.92 0.38 -5.52
N HIS A 179 11.17 0.10 -5.11
CA HIS A 179 11.64 0.51 -3.78
C HIS A 179 11.57 2.02 -3.56
N ASP A 180 11.78 2.82 -4.63
CA ASP A 180 11.67 4.29 -4.55
C ASP A 180 10.22 4.74 -4.37
N GLU A 181 9.30 4.14 -5.13
CA GLU A 181 7.87 4.40 -4.99
C GLU A 181 7.34 3.97 -3.61
N ALA A 182 7.78 2.80 -3.11
CA ALA A 182 7.44 2.34 -1.76
C ALA A 182 8.01 3.26 -0.68
N ALA A 183 9.25 3.75 -0.84
CA ALA A 183 9.86 4.73 0.06
C ALA A 183 9.04 6.04 0.09
N TYR A 184 8.56 6.48 -1.08
CA TYR A 184 7.68 7.64 -1.18
C TYR A 184 6.34 7.40 -0.48
N VAL A 185 5.71 6.22 -0.68
CA VAL A 185 4.42 5.87 -0.06
C VAL A 185 4.55 5.78 1.46
N LEU A 186 5.56 5.06 1.94
CA LEU A 186 5.79 4.83 3.37
C LEU A 186 6.38 6.04 4.11
N GLY A 187 6.93 7.02 3.37
CA GLY A 187 7.57 8.20 3.96
C GLY A 187 8.89 7.89 4.68
N ILE A 188 9.60 6.82 4.29
CA ILE A 188 10.87 6.38 4.89
C ILE A 188 11.98 6.31 3.83
N PRO A 189 13.26 6.38 4.23
CA PRO A 189 14.37 6.28 3.28
C PRO A 189 14.37 4.94 2.53
N ILE A 190 14.77 4.96 1.25
CA ILE A 190 14.85 3.75 0.40
C ILE A 190 15.76 2.65 1.01
N GLY A 191 16.83 3.02 1.69
CA GLY A 191 17.70 2.06 2.41
C GLY A 191 16.95 1.33 3.51
N THR A 192 16.03 2.01 4.20
CA THR A 192 15.17 1.43 5.24
C THR A 192 14.16 0.46 4.61
N VAL A 193 13.53 0.83 3.48
CA VAL A 193 12.63 -0.09 2.72
C VAL A 193 13.37 -1.37 2.35
N LYS A 194 14.56 -1.27 1.74
CA LYS A 194 15.39 -2.43 1.37
C LYS A 194 15.73 -3.32 2.57
N THR A 195 16.03 -2.71 3.71
CA THR A 195 16.32 -3.44 4.96
C THR A 195 15.09 -4.18 5.48
N HIS A 196 13.92 -3.53 5.49
CA HIS A 196 12.66 -4.17 5.90
C HIS A 196 12.30 -5.34 4.98
N ILE A 197 12.44 -5.18 3.66
CA ILE A 197 12.19 -6.25 2.70
C ILE A 197 13.14 -7.43 2.93
N LEU A 198 14.45 -7.18 3.15
CA LEU A 198 15.42 -8.23 3.40
C LEU A 198 15.06 -9.03 4.65
N LYS A 199 14.77 -8.34 5.77
CA LYS A 199 14.36 -8.98 7.04
C LYS A 199 13.04 -9.75 6.89
N ALA A 200 12.08 -9.17 6.19
CA ALA A 200 10.80 -9.82 5.92
C ALA A 200 10.96 -11.12 5.13
N LYS A 201 11.74 -11.09 4.05
CA LYS A 201 12.04 -12.29 3.25
C LYS A 201 12.72 -13.39 4.07
N GLU A 202 13.66 -13.04 4.94
CA GLU A 202 14.33 -14.00 5.80
C GLU A 202 13.35 -14.65 6.78
N LYS A 203 12.51 -13.87 7.45
CA LYS A 203 11.47 -14.39 8.35
C LYS A 203 10.46 -15.28 7.61
N MET A 204 9.98 -14.82 6.45
CA MET A 204 9.05 -15.61 5.63
C MET A 204 9.69 -16.91 5.16
N ARG A 205 10.96 -16.89 4.76
CA ARG A 205 11.69 -18.08 4.36
C ARG A 205 11.76 -19.11 5.49
N LEU A 206 12.04 -18.68 6.72
CA LEU A 206 12.06 -19.56 7.90
C LEU A 206 10.67 -20.13 8.18
N CYS A 207 9.61 -19.33 8.10
CA CYS A 207 8.24 -19.80 8.32
C CYS A 207 7.73 -20.77 7.24
N LEU A 208 8.24 -20.63 6.00
CA LEU A 208 7.82 -21.43 4.84
C LEU A 208 8.80 -22.57 4.52
N HIS A 209 9.88 -22.74 5.30
CA HIS A 209 10.90 -23.77 5.07
C HIS A 209 10.30 -25.19 5.10
N ASP A 210 9.28 -25.41 5.91
CA ASP A 210 8.59 -26.71 6.02
C ASP A 210 7.54 -26.92 4.92
N TYR A 211 7.38 -25.94 4.02
CA TYR A 211 6.48 -26.06 2.88
C TYR A 211 7.11 -26.95 1.80
N GLN A 212 6.75 -28.22 1.80
CA GLN A 212 6.91 -29.08 0.63
C GLN A 212 5.66 -28.93 -0.25
N PRO A 213 5.75 -28.37 -1.47
CA PRO A 213 4.63 -28.37 -2.38
C PRO A 213 4.16 -29.81 -2.58
N ALA A 214 2.87 -30.05 -2.38
CA ALA A 214 2.30 -31.36 -2.68
C ALA A 214 2.70 -31.75 -4.11
N PRO A 215 3.12 -33.02 -4.33
CA PRO A 215 3.54 -33.47 -5.64
C PRO A 215 2.40 -33.17 -6.62
N THR A 216 2.68 -32.33 -7.61
CA THR A 216 1.78 -32.07 -8.73
C THR A 216 1.51 -33.40 -9.39
N ASN A 217 0.33 -33.94 -9.15
CA ASN A 217 -0.16 -35.16 -9.82
C ASN A 217 -0.37 -34.77 -11.30
N GLN A 218 0.69 -34.91 -12.09
CA GLN A 218 0.55 -34.83 -13.55
C GLN A 218 -0.27 -36.06 -13.96
N PRO A 219 -1.44 -35.91 -14.61
CA PRO A 219 -2.12 -37.04 -15.17
C PRO A 219 -1.19 -37.63 -16.23
N GLY A 220 -0.79 -38.88 -15.99
CA GLY A 220 0.08 -39.63 -16.86
C GLY A 220 -0.42 -39.60 -18.30
N VAL A 221 0.43 -39.15 -19.19
CA VAL A 221 0.29 -39.40 -20.62
C VAL A 221 0.51 -40.91 -20.80
N ALA A 222 -0.58 -41.66 -20.86
CA ALA A 222 -0.53 -43.05 -21.29
C ALA A 222 -0.19 -43.10 -22.77
N ALA A 223 0.85 -43.83 -23.08
CA ALA A 223 1.30 -44.17 -24.44
C ALA A 223 0.29 -45.09 -25.14
#